data_1db5b8f9c6f4ef20d88542afd399cdf6
#
_entry.id   1db5b8f9c6f4ef20d88542afd399cdf6
#
_cell.length_a   1.000
_cell.length_b   1.000
_cell.length_c   1.000
_cell.angle_alpha   90.00
_cell.angle_beta   90.00
_cell.angle_gamma   90.00
#
_symmetry.space_group_name_H-M   'P 1'
#
loop_
_entity.id
_entity.type
_entity.pdbx_description
1 polymer ?
#
loop_
_entity_poly.entity_id
_entity_poly.type
_entity_poly.pdbx_seq_one_letter_code
_entity_poly.pdbx_strand_id
1 'polypeptide(L)'
;NIGYGWWSHDIGGHMLGYKDDELTARWTQYGIFSPIMRLHSSCSEFNGKEPWRFKKETEEAMEAALRQRHCMIPYLYTMNYRSYAENMPLIEPMYYEYPENAEAYEVKNQYFFGSQLMAAPVTTPRIKGLNVAKTKVWFPEGIWYDIYTGMRYDGGRMLEVYRDLSSIPVFAKAGGILVCADADELDARSVIKNPDVLCVRVFPEADGEFELYEDDNESCGYVDGRCVTTAMKYSADKDMFVISPADGDTSLIPDNRTYKLVFERRTEAAADKVKVSVDGKEVWACLLYTSPSPRDKRQ
;
A
#
# COMPACT_ATOMS: atom_id res chain seq x y z
N ASN A 1 5.94 5.74 18.57
CA ASN A 1 6.92 6.76 19.02
C ASN A 1 8.15 6.18 19.74
N ILE A 2 8.19 4.87 19.96
CA ILE A 2 9.29 4.18 20.64
C ILE A 2 9.87 3.04 19.81
N GLY A 3 9.59 3.01 18.50
CA GLY A 3 10.02 1.95 17.60
C GLY A 3 9.34 0.58 17.82
N TYR A 4 8.22 0.55 18.56
CA TYR A 4 7.46 -0.69 18.74
C TYR A 4 6.73 -1.06 17.45
N GLY A 5 7.36 -1.89 16.61
CA GLY A 5 6.98 -2.13 15.23
C GLY A 5 5.74 -3.01 15.05
N TRP A 6 5.41 -3.87 16.02
CA TRP A 6 4.32 -4.84 15.94
C TRP A 6 3.25 -4.59 16.98
N TRP A 7 2.29 -3.75 16.65
CA TRP A 7 1.14 -3.45 17.49
C TRP A 7 -0.17 -3.65 16.72
N SER A 8 -1.24 -3.85 17.46
CA SER A 8 -2.60 -4.00 16.96
C SER A 8 -3.53 -3.06 17.70
N HIS A 9 -4.59 -2.65 17.04
CA HIS A 9 -5.71 -1.98 17.66
C HIS A 9 -7.01 -2.71 17.32
N ASP A 10 -8.01 -2.57 18.19
CA ASP A 10 -9.27 -3.27 18.07
C ASP A 10 -10.25 -2.46 17.22
N ILE A 11 -10.30 -2.77 15.92
CA ILE A 11 -11.10 -2.05 14.93
C ILE A 11 -12.59 -2.24 15.23
N GLY A 12 -13.29 -1.13 15.38
CA GLY A 12 -14.72 -1.11 15.67
C GLY A 12 -15.06 -1.02 17.15
N GLY A 13 -14.05 -1.07 18.03
CA GLY A 13 -14.23 -1.02 19.48
C GLY A 13 -14.87 -2.27 20.06
N HIS A 14 -14.86 -2.38 21.38
CA HIS A 14 -15.28 -3.58 22.10
C HIS A 14 -16.55 -3.39 22.92
N MET A 15 -16.61 -2.34 23.72
CA MET A 15 -17.71 -2.11 24.67
C MET A 15 -18.12 -0.63 24.74
N LEU A 16 -19.31 -0.36 25.28
CA LEU A 16 -19.81 0.96 25.65
C LEU A 16 -19.98 1.96 24.48
N GLY A 17 -19.92 1.50 23.24
CA GLY A 17 -20.15 2.30 22.06
C GLY A 17 -21.46 1.96 21.35
N TYR A 18 -21.82 2.76 20.39
CA TYR A 18 -22.88 2.46 19.42
C TYR A 18 -22.27 2.15 18.08
N LYS A 19 -23.00 1.45 17.24
CA LYS A 19 -22.58 1.11 15.90
C LYS A 19 -22.61 2.36 15.02
N ASP A 20 -21.43 2.77 14.54
CA ASP A 20 -21.27 3.88 13.62
C ASP A 20 -20.65 3.37 12.31
N ASP A 21 -21.41 3.50 11.24
CA ASP A 21 -21.05 2.98 9.92
C ASP A 21 -19.83 3.69 9.35
N GLU A 22 -19.78 5.02 9.40
CA GLU A 22 -18.67 5.80 8.88
C GLU A 22 -17.39 5.59 9.69
N LEU A 23 -17.49 5.63 11.02
CA LEU A 23 -16.36 5.40 11.90
C LEU A 23 -15.75 4.01 11.65
N THR A 24 -16.58 2.97 11.49
CA THR A 24 -16.11 1.61 11.25
C THR A 24 -15.39 1.50 9.91
N ALA A 25 -15.94 2.10 8.83
CA ALA A 25 -15.26 2.13 7.53
C ALA A 25 -13.91 2.84 7.63
N ARG A 26 -13.86 4.06 8.23
CA ARG A 26 -12.62 4.81 8.41
C ARG A 26 -11.59 4.07 9.27
N TRP A 27 -12.05 3.40 10.32
CA TRP A 27 -11.18 2.63 11.19
C TRP A 27 -10.61 1.40 10.48
N THR A 28 -11.42 0.73 9.64
CA THR A 28 -10.95 -0.36 8.78
C THR A 28 -9.91 0.13 7.77
N GLN A 29 -10.17 1.26 7.11
CA GLN A 29 -9.22 1.89 6.17
C GLN A 29 -7.91 2.30 6.86
N TYR A 30 -7.96 2.80 8.09
CA TYR A 30 -6.76 3.03 8.89
C TYR A 30 -6.08 1.71 9.25
N GLY A 31 -6.86 0.68 9.61
CA GLY A 31 -6.37 -0.63 10.01
C GLY A 31 -5.52 -1.33 8.97
N ILE A 32 -5.85 -1.18 7.68
CA ILE A 32 -5.05 -1.81 6.62
C ILE A 32 -3.65 -1.21 6.48
N PHE A 33 -3.43 0.00 7.00
CA PHE A 33 -2.12 0.64 7.12
C PHE A 33 -1.60 0.59 8.56
N SER A 34 -1.90 -0.48 9.27
CA SER A 34 -1.37 -0.79 10.60
C SER A 34 -0.56 -2.09 10.55
N PRO A 35 0.39 -2.32 11.48
CA PRO A 35 1.21 -3.54 11.45
C PRO A 35 0.37 -4.81 11.56
N ILE A 36 -0.47 -4.90 12.58
CA ILE A 36 -1.43 -5.99 12.78
C ILE A 36 -2.82 -5.41 12.71
N MET A 37 -3.70 -6.05 11.95
CA MET A 37 -5.07 -5.64 11.73
C MET A 37 -6.03 -6.72 12.20
N ARG A 38 -7.06 -6.33 12.96
CA ARG A 38 -8.21 -7.20 13.26
C ARG A 38 -9.48 -6.40 13.47
N LEU A 39 -10.59 -6.94 13.02
CA LEU A 39 -11.92 -6.51 13.44
C LEU A 39 -12.21 -7.10 14.82
N HIS A 40 -12.70 -6.29 15.74
CA HIS A 40 -12.92 -6.73 17.12
C HIS A 40 -14.31 -6.35 17.65
N SER A 41 -14.92 -7.28 18.37
CA SER A 41 -16.21 -7.07 19.04
C SER A 41 -16.32 -7.90 20.32
N SER A 42 -17.40 -7.71 21.06
CA SER A 42 -17.80 -8.60 22.15
C SER A 42 -18.33 -9.93 21.61
N CYS A 43 -18.57 -10.91 22.48
CA CYS A 43 -19.16 -12.20 22.09
C CYS A 43 -20.65 -12.10 21.69
N SER A 44 -21.24 -10.92 21.68
CA SER A 44 -22.62 -10.69 21.26
C SER A 44 -22.76 -10.71 19.73
N GLU A 45 -23.66 -11.51 19.21
CA GLU A 45 -23.98 -11.56 17.78
C GLU A 45 -24.47 -10.22 17.21
N PHE A 46 -25.02 -9.32 18.05
CA PHE A 46 -25.48 -7.99 17.64
C PHE A 46 -24.34 -7.00 17.45
N ASN A 47 -23.14 -7.31 17.92
CA ASN A 47 -21.96 -6.44 17.84
C ASN A 47 -20.93 -6.89 16.77
N GLY A 48 -21.34 -7.76 15.85
CA GLY A 48 -20.49 -8.23 14.75
C GLY A 48 -19.94 -7.08 13.92
N LYS A 49 -18.70 -7.24 13.46
CA LYS A 49 -17.96 -6.24 12.67
C LYS A 49 -17.70 -6.70 11.23
N GLU A 50 -18.31 -7.78 10.83
CA GLU A 50 -18.21 -8.27 9.47
C GLU A 50 -18.83 -7.25 8.49
N PRO A 51 -18.23 -7.01 7.30
CA PRO A 51 -18.67 -5.97 6.37
C PRO A 51 -20.18 -6.00 6.05
N TRP A 52 -20.74 -7.18 5.82
CA TRP A 52 -22.17 -7.37 5.48
C TRP A 52 -23.16 -7.01 6.59
N ARG A 53 -22.68 -6.68 7.79
CA ARG A 53 -23.53 -6.19 8.89
C ARG A 53 -23.75 -4.69 8.88
N PHE A 54 -23.14 -3.99 7.95
CA PHE A 54 -23.21 -2.53 7.80
C PHE A 54 -24.03 -2.12 6.57
N LYS A 55 -24.30 -0.83 6.42
CA LYS A 55 -24.89 -0.29 5.21
C LYS A 55 -23.99 -0.54 4.01
N LYS A 56 -24.59 -0.62 2.82
CA LYS A 56 -23.90 -1.00 1.58
C LYS A 56 -22.66 -0.15 1.30
N GLU A 57 -22.72 1.16 1.49
CA GLU A 57 -21.57 2.06 1.32
C GLU A 57 -20.39 1.68 2.25
N THR A 58 -20.68 1.34 3.50
CA THR A 58 -19.69 0.92 4.47
C THR A 58 -19.15 -0.47 4.18
N GLU A 59 -20.02 -1.40 3.82
CA GLU A 59 -19.64 -2.75 3.39
C GLU A 59 -18.65 -2.70 2.23
N GLU A 60 -18.97 -1.95 1.17
CA GLU A 60 -18.10 -1.79 -0.01
C GLU A 60 -16.75 -1.16 0.35
N ALA A 61 -16.75 -0.14 1.21
CA ALA A 61 -15.50 0.50 1.67
C ALA A 61 -14.64 -0.45 2.50
N MET A 62 -15.24 -1.26 3.38
CA MET A 62 -14.54 -2.24 4.20
C MET A 62 -13.99 -3.40 3.34
N GLU A 63 -14.80 -3.95 2.43
CA GLU A 63 -14.36 -5.02 1.53
C GLU A 63 -13.20 -4.60 0.65
N ALA A 64 -13.28 -3.40 0.04
CA ALA A 64 -12.20 -2.85 -0.76
C ALA A 64 -10.91 -2.70 0.06
N ALA A 65 -11.00 -2.18 1.29
CA ALA A 65 -9.87 -2.05 2.19
C ALA A 65 -9.26 -3.43 2.54
N LEU A 66 -10.08 -4.40 2.91
CA LEU A 66 -9.62 -5.75 3.26
C LEU A 66 -8.93 -6.44 2.08
N ARG A 67 -9.49 -6.35 0.87
CA ARG A 67 -8.85 -6.87 -0.35
C ARG A 67 -7.52 -6.20 -0.62
N GLN A 68 -7.45 -4.88 -0.49
CA GLN A 68 -6.19 -4.15 -0.62
C GLN A 68 -5.13 -4.63 0.39
N ARG A 69 -5.52 -4.89 1.65
CA ARG A 69 -4.60 -5.45 2.65
C ARG A 69 -4.00 -6.78 2.22
N HIS A 70 -4.82 -7.66 1.64
CA HIS A 70 -4.35 -8.93 1.09
C HIS A 70 -3.39 -8.72 -0.08
N CYS A 71 -3.69 -7.83 -1.02
CA CYS A 71 -2.76 -7.50 -2.11
C CYS A 71 -1.41 -7.00 -1.59
N MET A 72 -1.39 -6.28 -0.48
CA MET A 72 -0.17 -5.70 0.10
C MET A 72 0.71 -6.71 0.85
N ILE A 73 0.34 -7.99 0.95
CA ILE A 73 1.13 -8.99 1.70
C ILE A 73 2.59 -9.03 1.26
N PRO A 74 2.98 -9.05 -0.04
CA PRO A 74 4.39 -9.03 -0.44
C PRO A 74 5.15 -7.82 0.08
N TYR A 75 4.53 -6.64 0.01
CA TYR A 75 5.08 -5.42 0.58
C TYR A 75 5.25 -5.50 2.09
N LEU A 76 4.20 -5.94 2.80
CA LEU A 76 4.21 -6.06 4.27
C LEU A 76 5.24 -7.08 4.76
N TYR A 77 5.35 -8.19 4.06
CA TYR A 77 6.30 -9.25 4.40
C TYR A 77 7.73 -8.76 4.23
N THR A 78 8.01 -8.07 3.13
CA THR A 78 9.30 -7.41 2.90
C THR A 78 9.60 -6.38 3.99
N MET A 79 8.61 -5.56 4.40
CA MET A 79 8.81 -4.59 5.47
C MET A 79 9.01 -5.26 6.85
N ASN A 80 8.43 -6.44 7.05
CA ASN A 80 8.70 -7.25 8.23
C ASN A 80 10.15 -7.76 8.25
N TYR A 81 10.63 -8.25 7.12
CA TYR A 81 12.04 -8.62 6.97
C TYR A 81 12.97 -7.43 7.21
N ARG A 82 12.67 -6.26 6.65
CA ARG A 82 13.40 -5.01 6.89
C ARG A 82 13.43 -4.64 8.40
N SER A 83 12.31 -4.85 9.09
CA SER A 83 12.26 -4.64 10.54
C SER A 83 13.19 -5.58 11.31
N TYR A 84 13.31 -6.82 10.88
CA TYR A 84 14.20 -7.82 11.44
C TYR A 84 15.68 -7.54 11.09
N ALA A 85 15.98 -7.28 9.82
CA ALA A 85 17.35 -7.15 9.35
C ALA A 85 17.98 -5.79 9.64
N GLU A 86 17.18 -4.71 9.59
CA GLU A 86 17.64 -3.32 9.66
C GLU A 86 17.15 -2.57 10.92
N ASN A 87 16.30 -3.20 11.74
CA ASN A 87 15.63 -2.57 12.89
C ASN A 87 14.74 -1.37 12.50
N MET A 88 14.24 -1.33 11.27
CA MET A 88 13.37 -0.28 10.77
C MET A 88 11.91 -0.69 10.92
N PRO A 89 11.12 -0.06 11.80
CA PRO A 89 9.74 -0.45 12.02
C PRO A 89 8.85 -0.15 10.80
N LEU A 90 7.75 -0.90 10.65
CA LEU A 90 6.78 -0.66 9.57
C LEU A 90 6.11 0.71 9.69
N ILE A 91 5.87 1.18 10.90
CA ILE A 91 5.26 2.48 11.18
C ILE A 91 6.31 3.42 11.74
N GLU A 92 6.51 4.54 11.06
CA GLU A 92 7.44 5.58 11.50
C GLU A 92 6.72 6.94 11.54
N PRO A 93 6.78 7.66 12.70
CA PRO A 93 6.27 9.02 12.74
C PRO A 93 7.06 9.92 11.79
N MET A 94 6.41 10.96 11.26
CA MET A 94 7.03 11.87 10.28
C MET A 94 8.37 12.45 10.75
N TYR A 95 8.53 12.71 12.04
CA TYR A 95 9.75 13.29 12.61
C TYR A 95 10.93 12.31 12.73
N TYR A 96 10.79 11.03 12.39
CA TYR A 96 11.94 10.13 12.25
C TYR A 96 12.77 10.49 11.02
N GLU A 97 12.08 10.76 9.89
CA GLU A 97 12.72 11.17 8.64
C GLU A 97 13.00 12.67 8.58
N TYR A 98 12.17 13.48 9.29
CA TYR A 98 12.22 14.94 9.22
C TYR A 98 12.27 15.57 10.62
N PRO A 99 13.32 15.27 11.43
CA PRO A 99 13.38 15.74 12.81
C PRO A 99 13.52 17.26 12.95
N GLU A 100 14.05 17.93 11.94
CA GLU A 100 14.24 19.39 11.93
C GLU A 100 13.03 20.19 11.43
N ASN A 101 11.98 19.52 10.94
CA ASN A 101 10.80 20.16 10.41
C ASN A 101 9.69 20.25 11.46
N ALA A 102 9.25 21.45 11.79
CA ALA A 102 8.18 21.68 12.77
C ALA A 102 6.87 21.00 12.34
N GLU A 103 6.56 21.01 11.05
CA GLU A 103 5.38 20.39 10.46
C GLU A 103 5.28 18.90 10.76
N ALA A 104 6.42 18.20 10.84
CA ALA A 104 6.47 16.77 11.15
C ALA A 104 5.87 16.46 12.54
N TYR A 105 5.92 17.41 13.48
CA TYR A 105 5.36 17.31 14.82
C TYR A 105 3.90 17.81 14.90
N GLU A 106 3.45 18.57 13.93
CA GLU A 106 2.07 19.07 13.86
C GLU A 106 1.08 18.06 13.31
N VAL A 107 1.51 17.22 12.35
CA VAL A 107 0.66 16.22 11.66
C VAL A 107 0.54 14.92 12.46
N LYS A 108 -0.09 14.97 13.63
CA LYS A 108 -0.12 13.91 14.64
C LYS A 108 -0.66 12.56 14.14
N ASN A 109 -1.48 12.55 13.10
CA ASN A 109 -2.11 11.34 12.55
C ASN A 109 -1.44 10.85 11.27
N GLN A 110 -0.44 11.57 10.77
CA GLN A 110 0.30 11.21 9.56
C GLN A 110 1.57 10.44 9.93
N TYR A 111 1.90 9.43 9.13
CA TYR A 111 3.05 8.57 9.39
C TYR A 111 3.52 7.89 8.11
N PHE A 112 4.77 7.41 8.11
CA PHE A 112 5.26 6.50 7.08
C PHE A 112 4.80 5.07 7.35
N PHE A 113 4.41 4.38 6.29
CA PHE A 113 4.03 2.98 6.31
C PHE A 113 4.99 2.18 5.43
N GLY A 114 6.01 1.63 6.04
CA GLY A 114 7.17 1.06 5.38
C GLY A 114 7.98 2.12 4.63
N SER A 115 8.78 1.68 3.65
CA SER A 115 9.71 2.54 2.92
C SER A 115 9.09 3.34 1.77
N GLN A 116 7.87 3.00 1.34
CA GLN A 116 7.30 3.54 0.10
C GLN A 116 6.06 4.41 0.29
N LEU A 117 5.37 4.30 1.42
CA LEU A 117 4.06 4.92 1.61
C LEU A 117 4.03 5.89 2.79
N MET A 118 3.20 6.92 2.66
CA MET A 118 2.85 7.87 3.70
C MET A 118 1.33 7.88 3.85
N ALA A 119 0.82 7.57 5.04
CA ALA A 119 -0.60 7.51 5.33
C ALA A 119 -1.05 8.69 6.19
N ALA A 120 -2.21 9.26 5.88
CA ALA A 120 -2.85 10.32 6.66
C ALA A 120 -4.33 9.96 6.93
N PRO A 121 -4.62 9.12 7.94
CA PRO A 121 -5.97 8.66 8.23
C PRO A 121 -6.97 9.80 8.44
N VAL A 122 -8.21 9.58 7.97
CA VAL A 122 -9.32 10.48 8.24
C VAL A 122 -9.87 10.19 9.64
N THR A 123 -9.74 11.17 10.54
CA THR A 123 -10.14 11.05 11.95
C THR A 123 -11.33 11.92 12.33
N THR A 124 -11.95 12.58 11.35
CA THR A 124 -13.15 13.42 11.52
C THR A 124 -14.27 12.90 10.63
N PRO A 125 -15.53 13.03 11.06
CA PRO A 125 -16.66 12.61 10.23
C PRO A 125 -16.78 13.46 8.97
N ARG A 126 -17.53 12.96 7.99
CA ARG A 126 -17.87 13.68 6.77
C ARG A 126 -18.54 15.03 7.06
N ILE A 127 -18.20 16.01 6.27
CA ILE A 127 -18.80 17.33 6.32
C ILE A 127 -20.28 17.20 5.94
N LYS A 128 -21.16 17.66 6.81
CA LYS A 128 -22.61 17.59 6.59
C LYS A 128 -23.00 18.24 5.25
N GLY A 129 -23.64 17.48 4.39
CA GLY A 129 -24.12 17.94 3.08
C GLY A 129 -23.11 17.82 1.92
N LEU A 130 -21.83 17.51 2.20
CA LEU A 130 -20.80 17.36 1.13
C LEU A 130 -20.39 15.91 0.87
N ASN A 131 -20.77 14.98 1.72
CA ASN A 131 -20.42 13.56 1.64
C ASN A 131 -18.91 13.26 1.58
N VAL A 132 -18.05 14.20 2.00
CA VAL A 132 -16.60 14.07 2.08
C VAL A 132 -16.09 14.44 3.46
N ALA A 133 -15.08 13.74 3.94
CA ALA A 133 -14.31 14.13 5.10
C ALA A 133 -13.02 14.80 4.67
N LYS A 134 -12.42 15.59 5.55
CA LYS A 134 -11.15 16.26 5.28
C LYS A 134 -10.09 15.87 6.30
N THR A 135 -8.85 15.85 5.86
CA THR A 135 -7.69 15.70 6.73
C THR A 135 -6.58 16.64 6.30
N LYS A 136 -5.82 17.14 7.26
CA LYS A 136 -4.65 17.97 7.00
C LYS A 136 -3.46 17.06 6.71
N VAL A 137 -2.77 17.31 5.61
CA VAL A 137 -1.62 16.54 5.17
C VAL A 137 -0.44 17.47 4.94
N TRP A 138 0.69 17.16 5.52
CA TRP A 138 1.95 17.78 5.20
C TRP A 138 2.69 16.95 4.15
N PHE A 139 3.01 17.56 3.03
CA PHE A 139 3.86 16.97 2.00
C PHE A 139 5.29 17.50 2.18
N PRO A 140 6.24 16.69 2.65
CA PRO A 140 7.65 17.05 2.63
C PRO A 140 8.13 17.41 1.22
N GLU A 141 9.30 18.07 1.11
CA GLU A 141 9.91 18.42 -0.18
C GLU A 141 9.93 17.23 -1.15
N GLY A 142 9.70 17.52 -2.43
CA GLY A 142 9.67 16.53 -3.51
C GLY A 142 8.29 16.38 -4.14
N ILE A 143 8.06 15.27 -4.83
CA ILE A 143 6.82 14.97 -5.54
C ILE A 143 6.16 13.76 -4.88
N TRP A 144 4.84 13.81 -4.75
CA TRP A 144 4.03 12.79 -4.12
C TRP A 144 2.87 12.38 -5.01
N TYR A 145 2.51 11.11 -4.98
CA TYR A 145 1.39 10.54 -5.73
C TYR A 145 0.38 9.92 -4.80
N ASP A 146 -0.87 10.29 -4.96
CA ASP A 146 -1.98 9.62 -4.28
C ASP A 146 -2.18 8.22 -4.88
N ILE A 147 -2.08 7.18 -4.06
CA ILE A 147 -2.14 5.80 -4.56
C ILE A 147 -3.53 5.37 -5.04
N TYR A 148 -4.59 6.09 -4.68
CA TYR A 148 -5.96 5.78 -5.09
C TYR A 148 -6.41 6.54 -6.32
N THR A 149 -5.99 7.80 -6.44
CA THR A 149 -6.44 8.69 -7.51
C THR A 149 -5.40 8.92 -8.59
N GLY A 150 -4.15 8.54 -8.33
CA GLY A 150 -3.00 8.86 -9.19
C GLY A 150 -2.69 10.37 -9.23
N MET A 151 -3.32 11.19 -8.37
CA MET A 151 -3.10 12.63 -8.37
C MET A 151 -1.69 12.96 -7.86
N ARG A 152 -1.00 13.82 -8.57
CA ARG A 152 0.34 14.31 -8.25
C ARG A 152 0.26 15.57 -7.38
N TYR A 153 1.07 15.61 -6.36
CA TYR A 153 1.22 16.75 -5.44
C TYR A 153 2.67 17.22 -5.39
N ASP A 154 2.88 18.53 -5.47
CA ASP A 154 4.18 19.12 -5.15
C ASP A 154 4.31 19.26 -3.63
N GLY A 155 5.47 18.89 -3.10
CA GLY A 155 5.79 18.96 -1.68
C GLY A 155 6.15 20.36 -1.18
N GLY A 156 6.74 20.43 0.01
CA GLY A 156 7.08 21.67 0.71
C GLY A 156 5.87 22.42 1.23
N ARG A 157 4.73 21.76 1.46
CA ARG A 157 3.49 22.44 1.86
C ARG A 157 2.52 21.57 2.66
N MET A 158 1.62 22.23 3.33
CA MET A 158 0.50 21.66 4.05
C MET A 158 -0.79 21.87 3.25
N LEU A 159 -1.60 20.82 3.05
CA LEU A 159 -2.87 20.88 2.33
C LEU A 159 -4.00 20.23 3.12
N GLU A 160 -5.23 20.72 2.92
CA GLU A 160 -6.43 19.96 3.28
C GLU A 160 -6.80 19.04 2.11
N VAL A 161 -6.84 17.74 2.36
CA VAL A 161 -7.21 16.72 1.38
C VAL A 161 -8.59 16.16 1.74
N TYR A 162 -9.43 15.98 0.74
CA TYR A 162 -10.80 15.54 0.90
C TYR A 162 -10.99 14.12 0.36
N ARG A 163 -11.76 13.31 1.10
CA ARG A 163 -12.11 11.93 0.71
C ARG A 163 -13.57 11.62 1.01
N ASP A 164 -14.22 10.99 0.04
CA ASP A 164 -15.48 10.28 0.29
C ASP A 164 -15.20 9.03 1.15
N LEU A 165 -16.18 8.15 1.31
CA LEU A 165 -16.01 6.95 2.16
C LEU A 165 -15.19 5.85 1.49
N SER A 166 -14.84 5.95 0.22
CA SER A 166 -14.14 4.88 -0.52
C SER A 166 -12.68 4.71 -0.12
N SER A 167 -12.01 5.75 0.40
CA SER A 167 -10.57 5.71 0.72
C SER A 167 -10.16 6.72 1.79
N ILE A 168 -8.92 6.55 2.27
CA ILE A 168 -8.19 7.56 3.06
C ILE A 168 -7.03 8.12 2.23
N PRO A 169 -6.48 9.29 2.55
CA PRO A 169 -5.28 9.79 1.89
C PRO A 169 -4.06 8.91 2.20
N VAL A 170 -3.49 8.32 1.14
CA VAL A 170 -2.22 7.59 1.20
C VAL A 170 -1.42 7.97 -0.03
N PHE A 171 -0.14 8.25 0.19
CA PHE A 171 0.73 8.78 -0.85
C PHE A 171 2.02 7.96 -0.96
N ALA A 172 2.52 7.83 -2.18
CA ALA A 172 3.87 7.37 -2.46
C ALA A 172 4.72 8.54 -2.93
N LYS A 173 5.99 8.57 -2.52
CA LYS A 173 6.95 9.55 -3.03
C LYS A 173 7.35 9.22 -4.47
N ALA A 174 7.69 10.21 -5.28
CA ALA A 174 8.31 9.97 -6.58
C ALA A 174 9.56 9.10 -6.42
N GLY A 175 9.76 8.16 -7.33
CA GLY A 175 10.73 7.07 -7.22
C GLY A 175 10.19 5.85 -6.46
N GLY A 176 9.06 5.96 -5.75
CA GLY A 176 8.48 4.85 -5.00
C GLY A 176 8.15 3.65 -5.90
N ILE A 177 8.36 2.45 -5.34
CA ILE A 177 8.05 1.17 -6.00
C ILE A 177 7.22 0.35 -5.02
N LEU A 178 5.93 0.16 -5.31
CA LEU A 178 5.02 -0.60 -4.46
C LEU A 178 4.75 -1.96 -5.08
N VAL A 179 5.17 -3.03 -4.41
CA VAL A 179 5.00 -4.41 -4.87
C VAL A 179 3.85 -5.07 -4.13
N CYS A 180 2.86 -5.54 -4.86
CA CYS A 180 1.66 -6.19 -4.34
C CYS A 180 1.38 -7.49 -5.08
N ALA A 181 0.61 -8.39 -4.49
CA ALA A 181 -0.03 -9.48 -5.23
C ALA A 181 -1.11 -8.89 -6.16
N ASP A 182 -1.38 -9.55 -7.28
CA ASP A 182 -2.46 -9.16 -8.16
C ASP A 182 -3.83 -9.45 -7.51
N ALA A 183 -4.74 -8.49 -7.62
CA ALA A 183 -6.07 -8.62 -7.02
C ALA A 183 -6.90 -9.76 -7.61
N ASP A 184 -6.66 -10.10 -8.89
CA ASP A 184 -7.36 -11.18 -9.59
C ASP A 184 -6.89 -12.58 -9.13
N GLU A 185 -5.71 -12.66 -8.48
CA GLU A 185 -5.17 -13.90 -7.91
C GLU A 185 -5.57 -14.13 -6.45
N LEU A 186 -6.24 -13.19 -5.81
CA LEU A 186 -6.70 -13.36 -4.44
C LEU A 186 -7.72 -14.49 -4.35
N ASP A 187 -7.25 -15.68 -4.02
CA ASP A 187 -8.11 -16.84 -3.77
C ASP A 187 -8.89 -16.65 -2.47
N ALA A 188 -10.14 -17.12 -2.48
CA ALA A 188 -10.99 -17.19 -1.29
C ALA A 188 -10.38 -18.04 -0.14
N ARG A 189 -9.36 -18.83 -0.43
CA ARG A 189 -8.69 -19.71 0.54
C ARG A 189 -7.57 -19.04 1.31
N SER A 190 -7.19 -17.81 0.97
CA SER A 190 -6.09 -17.07 1.64
C SER A 190 -4.82 -17.92 1.80
N VAL A 191 -4.44 -18.63 0.75
CA VAL A 191 -3.24 -19.45 0.79
C VAL A 191 -2.03 -18.52 0.86
N ILE A 192 -1.25 -18.66 1.91
CA ILE A 192 0.01 -17.95 2.07
C ILE A 192 1.04 -18.64 1.20
N LYS A 193 1.28 -18.11 0.03
CA LYS A 193 2.36 -18.54 -0.88
C LYS A 193 2.93 -17.31 -1.58
N ASN A 194 4.12 -17.43 -2.12
CA ASN A 194 4.66 -16.39 -2.98
C ASN A 194 3.79 -16.26 -4.24
N PRO A 195 3.33 -15.05 -4.60
CA PRO A 195 2.35 -14.86 -5.68
C PRO A 195 2.89 -15.28 -7.05
N ASP A 196 2.04 -15.87 -7.89
CA ASP A 196 2.38 -16.14 -9.29
C ASP A 196 2.43 -14.83 -10.10
N VAL A 197 1.56 -13.85 -9.77
CA VAL A 197 1.57 -12.52 -10.40
C VAL A 197 1.83 -11.42 -9.37
N LEU A 198 2.86 -10.65 -9.61
CA LEU A 198 3.16 -9.44 -8.84
C LEU A 198 2.73 -8.19 -9.61
N CYS A 199 1.92 -7.35 -8.97
CA CYS A 199 1.59 -6.01 -9.44
C CYS A 199 2.61 -5.01 -8.87
N VAL A 200 3.46 -4.47 -9.72
CA VAL A 200 4.50 -3.50 -9.35
C VAL A 200 4.09 -2.12 -9.83
N ARG A 201 3.77 -1.22 -8.90
CA ARG A 201 3.42 0.16 -9.19
C ARG A 201 4.65 1.04 -9.03
N VAL A 202 5.00 1.77 -10.08
CA VAL A 202 6.14 2.69 -10.12
C VAL A 202 5.60 4.12 -10.14
N PHE A 203 6.10 4.95 -9.22
CA PHE A 203 5.75 6.36 -9.11
C PHE A 203 6.90 7.19 -9.69
N PRO A 204 6.80 7.67 -10.94
CA PRO A 204 7.93 8.25 -11.67
C PRO A 204 8.40 9.60 -11.12
N GLU A 205 9.30 10.29 -11.87
CA GLU A 205 9.84 11.65 -11.63
C GLU A 205 10.97 11.73 -10.57
N ALA A 206 11.40 10.62 -9.99
CA ALA A 206 12.64 10.51 -9.22
C ALA A 206 13.19 9.09 -9.31
N ASP A 207 14.48 8.92 -9.03
CA ASP A 207 15.09 7.61 -8.90
C ASP A 207 14.54 6.88 -7.66
N GLY A 208 14.45 5.56 -7.75
CA GLY A 208 13.98 4.76 -6.64
C GLY A 208 14.39 3.30 -6.70
N GLU A 209 14.29 2.66 -5.55
CA GLU A 209 14.61 1.25 -5.41
C GLU A 209 13.71 0.56 -4.39
N PHE A 210 13.55 -0.73 -4.58
CA PHE A 210 12.86 -1.62 -3.65
C PHE A 210 13.46 -3.02 -3.78
N GLU A 211 13.70 -3.68 -2.67
CA GLU A 211 14.15 -5.06 -2.64
C GLU A 211 13.03 -5.93 -2.08
N LEU A 212 12.45 -6.77 -2.94
CA LEU A 212 11.42 -7.73 -2.56
C LEU A 212 12.09 -8.91 -1.83
N TYR A 213 11.59 -9.25 -0.66
CA TYR A 213 12.00 -10.42 0.10
C TYR A 213 10.92 -11.49 0.07
N GLU A 214 11.33 -12.75 -0.15
CA GLU A 214 10.45 -13.92 -0.13
C GLU A 214 11.16 -15.08 0.55
N ASP A 215 10.40 -15.93 1.26
CA ASP A 215 10.83 -17.21 1.83
C ASP A 215 9.72 -18.26 1.63
N ASP A 216 9.76 -19.39 2.37
CA ASP A 216 8.75 -20.43 2.24
C ASP A 216 7.43 -20.14 2.96
N ASN A 217 7.32 -19.01 3.68
CA ASN A 217 6.16 -18.55 4.45
C ASN A 217 5.68 -19.50 5.56
N GLU A 218 6.36 -20.60 5.83
CA GLU A 218 5.92 -21.65 6.74
C GLU A 218 6.95 -21.98 7.82
N SER A 219 8.23 -22.00 7.47
CA SER A 219 9.29 -22.45 8.37
C SER A 219 10.21 -21.30 8.82
N CYS A 220 11.11 -21.60 9.73
CA CYS A 220 12.21 -20.69 10.09
C CYS A 220 13.44 -20.90 9.21
N GLY A 221 13.32 -21.47 8.03
CA GLY A 221 14.42 -21.75 7.11
C GLY A 221 15.22 -20.52 6.69
N TYR A 222 14.62 -19.34 6.78
CA TYR A 222 15.30 -18.06 6.53
C TYR A 222 16.53 -17.85 7.46
N VAL A 223 16.53 -18.42 8.66
CA VAL A 223 17.68 -18.38 9.59
C VAL A 223 18.89 -19.10 8.99
N ASP A 224 18.65 -20.12 8.18
CA ASP A 224 19.67 -20.92 7.47
C ASP A 224 19.86 -20.44 6.02
N GLY A 225 19.35 -19.25 5.66
CA GLY A 225 19.50 -18.66 4.33
C GLY A 225 18.49 -19.15 3.28
N ARG A 226 17.42 -19.87 3.66
CA ARG A 226 16.33 -20.23 2.74
C ARG A 226 15.40 -19.05 2.52
N CYS A 227 15.92 -18.05 1.82
CA CYS A 227 15.20 -16.87 1.39
C CYS A 227 15.74 -16.40 0.05
N VAL A 228 15.02 -15.53 -0.61
CA VAL A 228 15.41 -14.94 -1.89
C VAL A 228 15.03 -13.46 -1.90
N THR A 229 15.91 -12.63 -2.46
CA THR A 229 15.62 -11.22 -2.68
C THR A 229 15.63 -10.88 -4.16
N THR A 230 14.79 -9.91 -4.55
CA THR A 230 14.72 -9.41 -5.93
C THR A 230 14.77 -7.89 -5.91
N ALA A 231 15.89 -7.33 -6.34
CA ALA A 231 16.06 -5.89 -6.41
C ALA A 231 15.35 -5.29 -7.63
N MET A 232 14.62 -4.20 -7.40
CA MET A 232 13.89 -3.42 -8.40
C MET A 232 14.37 -1.98 -8.34
N LYS A 233 14.68 -1.39 -9.49
CA LYS A 233 15.18 -0.02 -9.59
C LYS A 233 14.49 0.75 -10.72
N TYR A 234 14.15 2.00 -10.43
CA TYR A 234 13.67 2.95 -11.41
C TYR A 234 14.66 4.11 -11.53
N SER A 235 15.05 4.43 -12.75
CA SER A 235 15.91 5.59 -13.07
C SER A 235 15.08 6.60 -13.86
N ALA A 236 14.86 7.76 -13.26
CA ALA A 236 14.04 8.82 -13.84
C ALA A 236 14.70 9.45 -15.09
N ASP A 237 16.01 9.66 -15.06
CA ASP A 237 16.76 10.23 -16.19
C ASP A 237 16.67 9.38 -17.45
N LYS A 238 16.68 8.05 -17.28
CA LYS A 238 16.61 7.07 -18.37
C LYS A 238 15.20 6.63 -18.67
N ASP A 239 14.25 6.99 -17.81
CA ASP A 239 12.90 6.45 -17.80
C ASP A 239 12.88 4.91 -17.89
N MET A 240 13.70 4.28 -17.05
CA MET A 240 13.98 2.85 -17.12
C MET A 240 13.71 2.17 -15.79
N PHE A 241 12.94 1.10 -15.85
CA PHE A 241 12.71 0.22 -14.70
C PHE A 241 13.43 -1.11 -14.92
N VAL A 242 14.14 -1.58 -13.91
CA VAL A 242 14.92 -2.80 -13.96
C VAL A 242 14.52 -3.71 -12.81
N ILE A 243 14.22 -4.97 -13.12
CA ILE A 243 14.15 -6.08 -12.17
C ILE A 243 15.45 -6.85 -12.31
N SER A 244 16.25 -6.90 -11.26
CA SER A 244 17.52 -7.63 -11.25
C SER A 244 17.29 -9.14 -11.13
N PRO A 245 18.24 -9.97 -11.52
CA PRO A 245 18.24 -11.39 -11.17
C PRO A 245 18.07 -11.56 -9.66
N ALA A 246 17.27 -12.53 -9.26
CA ALA A 246 17.04 -12.83 -7.87
C ALA A 246 18.31 -13.39 -7.21
N ASP A 247 18.55 -13.05 -5.96
CA ASP A 247 19.67 -13.49 -5.13
C ASP A 247 19.17 -14.37 -3.99
N GLY A 248 19.75 -15.55 -3.81
CA GLY A 248 19.38 -16.52 -2.79
C GLY A 248 18.74 -17.80 -3.36
N ASP A 249 17.83 -18.41 -2.60
CA ASP A 249 17.15 -19.66 -2.98
C ASP A 249 16.02 -19.40 -3.98
N THR A 250 16.35 -19.42 -5.27
CA THR A 250 15.39 -19.16 -6.36
C THR A 250 14.30 -20.22 -6.49
N SER A 251 14.41 -21.37 -5.82
CA SER A 251 13.34 -22.39 -5.79
C SER A 251 12.08 -21.92 -5.03
N LEU A 252 12.20 -20.81 -4.29
CA LEU A 252 11.10 -20.18 -3.57
C LEU A 252 10.25 -19.28 -4.47
N ILE A 253 10.74 -18.92 -5.64
CA ILE A 253 10.01 -18.14 -6.63
C ILE A 253 9.15 -19.08 -7.48
N PRO A 254 7.86 -18.79 -7.68
CA PRO A 254 7.02 -19.56 -8.60
C PRO A 254 7.60 -19.65 -10.02
N ASP A 255 7.58 -20.85 -10.63
CA ASP A 255 8.14 -21.10 -11.96
C ASP A 255 7.60 -20.19 -13.06
N ASN A 256 6.33 -19.78 -12.92
CA ASN A 256 5.63 -18.93 -13.88
C ASN A 256 5.44 -17.48 -13.37
N ARG A 257 6.39 -16.97 -12.56
CA ARG A 257 6.31 -15.61 -12.04
C ARG A 257 6.10 -14.60 -13.15
N THR A 258 5.03 -13.83 -13.02
CA THR A 258 4.67 -12.73 -13.92
C THR A 258 4.72 -11.39 -13.19
N TYR A 259 5.21 -10.36 -13.86
CA TYR A 259 5.24 -8.99 -13.35
C TYR A 259 4.29 -8.11 -14.16
N LYS A 260 3.28 -7.55 -13.50
CA LYS A 260 2.36 -6.55 -14.04
C LYS A 260 2.85 -5.17 -13.62
N LEU A 261 3.50 -4.46 -14.54
CA LEU A 261 4.10 -3.15 -14.25
C LEU A 261 3.09 -2.04 -14.50
N VAL A 262 2.88 -1.17 -13.52
CA VAL A 262 1.98 -0.02 -13.60
C VAL A 262 2.78 1.25 -13.33
N PHE A 263 2.98 2.08 -14.36
CA PHE A 263 3.61 3.38 -14.22
C PHE A 263 2.52 4.44 -14.01
N GLU A 264 2.52 5.05 -12.84
CA GLU A 264 1.50 6.06 -12.51
C GLU A 264 1.55 7.25 -13.46
N ARG A 265 0.36 7.71 -13.89
CA ARG A 265 0.17 8.86 -14.80
C ARG A 265 0.86 8.76 -16.16
N ARG A 266 1.28 7.60 -16.59
CA ARG A 266 1.69 7.42 -17.99
C ARG A 266 0.45 7.32 -18.87
N THR A 267 0.47 8.00 -20.01
CA THR A 267 -0.63 8.01 -21.00
C THR A 267 -0.44 6.92 -22.04
N GLU A 268 -1.51 6.53 -22.72
CA GLU A 268 -1.47 5.59 -23.85
C GLU A 268 -0.42 5.95 -24.91
N ALA A 269 -0.26 7.24 -25.19
CA ALA A 269 0.73 7.71 -26.18
C ALA A 269 2.19 7.40 -25.79
N ALA A 270 2.48 7.08 -24.53
CA ALA A 270 3.78 6.64 -24.09
C ALA A 270 4.00 5.13 -24.23
N ALA A 271 2.92 4.36 -24.28
CA ALA A 271 2.97 2.90 -24.29
C ALA A 271 3.58 2.33 -25.58
N ASP A 272 3.30 2.95 -26.74
CA ASP A 272 3.88 2.55 -28.02
C ASP A 272 5.42 2.67 -28.08
N LYS A 273 6.02 3.34 -27.08
CA LYS A 273 7.47 3.54 -26.96
C LYS A 273 8.11 2.62 -25.92
N VAL A 274 7.31 1.83 -25.22
CA VAL A 274 7.86 0.92 -24.18
C VAL A 274 8.59 -0.22 -24.87
N LYS A 275 9.84 -0.40 -24.48
CA LYS A 275 10.67 -1.54 -24.86
C LYS A 275 10.94 -2.39 -23.64
N VAL A 276 10.72 -3.68 -23.77
CA VAL A 276 11.04 -4.65 -22.73
C VAL A 276 12.15 -5.54 -23.23
N SER A 277 13.16 -5.75 -22.40
CA SER A 277 14.25 -6.69 -22.71
C SER A 277 14.51 -7.62 -21.53
N VAL A 278 14.85 -8.86 -21.84
CA VAL A 278 15.32 -9.86 -20.88
C VAL A 278 16.72 -10.28 -21.32
N ASP A 279 17.69 -10.19 -20.42
CA ASP A 279 19.11 -10.48 -20.71
C ASP A 279 19.64 -9.73 -21.95
N GLY A 280 19.22 -8.48 -22.11
CA GLY A 280 19.61 -7.61 -23.23
C GLY A 280 18.94 -7.93 -24.58
N LYS A 281 18.01 -8.89 -24.61
CA LYS A 281 17.24 -9.22 -25.81
C LYS A 281 15.85 -8.62 -25.71
N GLU A 282 15.43 -7.89 -26.73
CA GLU A 282 14.07 -7.31 -26.80
C GLU A 282 13.03 -8.45 -26.87
N VAL A 283 12.04 -8.40 -25.99
CA VAL A 283 10.96 -9.37 -25.92
C VAL A 283 9.62 -8.67 -26.10
N TRP A 284 8.63 -9.43 -26.56
CA TRP A 284 7.27 -8.91 -26.67
C TRP A 284 6.66 -8.79 -25.26
N ALA A 285 6.00 -7.66 -25.02
CA ALA A 285 5.24 -7.42 -23.79
C ALA A 285 3.79 -7.07 -24.15
N CYS A 286 2.85 -7.62 -23.40
CA CYS A 286 1.45 -7.23 -23.52
C CYS A 286 1.25 -5.91 -22.76
N LEU A 287 0.91 -4.85 -23.49
CA LEU A 287 0.55 -3.58 -22.88
C LEU A 287 -0.93 -3.59 -22.54
N LEU A 288 -1.26 -3.64 -21.26
CA LEU A 288 -2.64 -3.53 -20.77
C LEU A 288 -2.94 -2.07 -20.48
N TYR A 289 -3.85 -1.49 -21.26
CA TYR A 289 -4.37 -0.15 -20.99
C TYR A 289 -5.47 -0.24 -19.95
N THR A 290 -5.16 0.07 -18.70
CA THR A 290 -6.19 0.33 -17.70
C THR A 290 -6.23 1.82 -17.45
N SER A 291 -7.18 2.52 -18.09
CA SER A 291 -7.54 3.85 -17.64
C SER A 291 -8.28 3.71 -16.31
N PRO A 292 -7.73 4.19 -15.19
CA PRO A 292 -8.52 4.28 -13.97
C PRO A 292 -9.46 5.49 -14.08
N SER A 293 -10.45 5.39 -14.99
CA SER A 293 -11.52 6.34 -14.96
C SER A 293 -12.50 5.95 -13.85
N PRO A 294 -12.77 6.83 -12.89
CA PRO A 294 -13.81 6.59 -11.89
C PRO A 294 -15.21 6.40 -12.50
N ARG A 295 -15.36 6.64 -13.81
CA ARG A 295 -16.64 6.53 -14.54
C ARG A 295 -16.94 5.13 -15.06
N ASP A 296 -15.94 4.27 -15.23
CA ASP A 296 -16.14 2.95 -15.83
C ASP A 296 -16.60 1.85 -14.83
N LYS A 297 -16.74 2.18 -13.55
CA LYS A 297 -17.27 1.27 -12.52
C LYS A 297 -18.81 1.33 -12.38
N ARG A 298 -19.52 1.95 -13.33
CA ARG A 298 -20.98 1.97 -13.37
C ARG A 298 -21.50 1.36 -14.66
N GLN A 299 -21.37 0.06 -14.79
CA GLN A 299 -22.24 -0.77 -15.63
C GLN A 299 -22.62 -2.02 -14.84
#